data_2498765710f83a6aee5c7ba942746646
#
_entry.id   2498765710f83a6aee5c7ba942746646
#
_cell.length_a   1.000
_cell.length_b   1.000
_cell.length_c   1.000
_cell.angle_alpha   90.00
_cell.angle_beta   90.00
_cell.angle_gamma   90.00
#
_symmetry.space_group_name_H-M   'P 1'
#
loop_
_entity.id
_entity.type
_entity.pdbx_description
1 polymer ?
#
loop_
_entity_poly.entity_id
_entity_poly.type
_entity_poly.pdbx_seq_one_letter_code
_entity_poly.pdbx_strand_id
1 'polypeptide(L)'
;MSTIAKTLYMFDEYTFLKDRIYDEYFGFTNEEVLTLCKKNDEIEFSELESWYNGYLTNKGKKLYNPRSVIKALQNGYCESYWTNTGAMDEVAEYLKYNTLEIREDVIEMVSGEEVDIFIDEEFRAGQREPRTKEEIYSAMIILGFLSYHDGYLRITNREIMKEFEKALKDENDDVLAVAICYDSKLKEHKCKIENI
;
A
#
# COMPACT_ATOMS: atom_id res chain seq x y z
N MET A 1 -27.69 -0.68 25.73
CA MET A 1 -26.80 -1.60 24.98
C MET A 1 -27.51 -1.95 23.70
N SER A 2 -27.01 -1.54 22.55
CA SER A 2 -27.69 -1.73 21.27
C SER A 2 -27.70 -3.20 20.84
N THR A 3 -28.73 -3.61 20.13
CA THR A 3 -28.90 -4.96 19.59
C THR A 3 -27.75 -5.41 18.69
N ILE A 4 -27.03 -4.47 18.10
CA ILE A 4 -25.86 -4.70 17.24
C ILE A 4 -24.70 -5.34 18.01
N ALA A 5 -24.43 -4.90 19.25
CA ALA A 5 -23.34 -5.45 20.05
C ALA A 5 -23.51 -6.94 20.41
N LYS A 6 -24.77 -7.44 20.49
CA LYS A 6 -25.02 -8.86 20.78
C LYS A 6 -24.84 -9.77 19.56
N THR A 7 -24.95 -9.25 18.36
CA THR A 7 -24.81 -10.04 17.12
C THR A 7 -23.36 -10.34 16.79
N LEU A 8 -22.43 -9.46 17.19
CA LEU A 8 -20.98 -9.61 16.93
C LEU A 8 -20.33 -10.81 17.65
N TYR A 9 -20.89 -11.28 18.75
CA TYR A 9 -20.39 -12.47 19.48
C TYR A 9 -20.68 -13.81 18.81
N MET A 10 -21.39 -13.82 17.69
CA MET A 10 -21.77 -15.05 16.96
C MET A 10 -20.90 -15.32 15.73
N PHE A 11 -19.96 -14.43 15.42
CA PHE A 11 -19.09 -14.51 14.26
C PHE A 11 -17.62 -14.35 14.67
N ASP A 12 -16.75 -15.18 14.13
CA ASP A 12 -15.32 -14.97 14.20
C ASP A 12 -14.94 -13.92 13.14
N GLU A 13 -14.22 -12.88 13.55
CA GLU A 13 -13.70 -11.84 12.68
C GLU A 13 -12.25 -12.12 12.38
N TYR A 14 -11.90 -12.20 11.09
CA TYR A 14 -10.54 -12.39 10.61
C TYR A 14 -10.01 -11.08 10.03
N THR A 15 -8.80 -10.71 10.42
CA THR A 15 -8.17 -9.46 9.98
C THR A 15 -6.88 -9.74 9.21
N PHE A 16 -6.58 -8.90 8.25
CA PHE A 16 -5.38 -9.02 7.43
C PHE A 16 -4.08 -8.90 8.26
N LEU A 17 -4.08 -8.09 9.31
CA LEU A 17 -2.90 -7.86 10.15
C LEU A 17 -2.55 -9.04 11.07
N LYS A 18 -3.57 -9.71 11.63
CA LYS A 18 -3.38 -10.70 12.70
C LYS A 18 -3.54 -12.14 12.25
N ASP A 19 -4.51 -12.38 11.36
CA ASP A 19 -4.93 -13.73 11.04
C ASP A 19 -4.13 -14.33 9.88
N ARG A 20 -3.72 -15.59 10.04
CA ARG A 20 -2.90 -16.32 9.06
C ARG A 20 -3.68 -17.35 8.25
N ILE A 21 -4.99 -17.51 8.55
CA ILE A 21 -5.79 -18.59 7.97
C ILE A 21 -6.35 -18.19 6.61
N TYR A 22 -6.82 -16.95 6.48
CA TYR A 22 -7.49 -16.44 5.29
C TYR A 22 -6.73 -15.29 4.61
N ASP A 23 -5.45 -15.12 4.93
CA ASP A 23 -4.63 -14.04 4.44
C ASP A 23 -4.55 -13.99 2.89
N GLU A 24 -4.62 -15.14 2.22
CA GLU A 24 -4.59 -15.24 0.75
C GLU A 24 -5.88 -14.77 0.06
N TYR A 25 -6.98 -14.62 0.78
CA TYR A 25 -8.27 -14.21 0.21
C TYR A 25 -8.48 -12.69 0.15
N PHE A 26 -7.52 -11.92 0.64
CA PHE A 26 -7.59 -10.45 0.60
C PHE A 26 -7.15 -9.84 -0.74
N GLY A 27 -6.65 -10.63 -1.68
CA GLY A 27 -6.21 -10.18 -2.98
C GLY A 27 -6.07 -11.32 -3.97
N PHE A 28 -5.65 -11.00 -5.21
CA PHE A 28 -5.29 -12.03 -6.18
C PHE A 28 -3.87 -12.53 -5.95
N THR A 29 -3.68 -13.83 -6.11
CA THR A 29 -2.38 -14.47 -6.14
C THR A 29 -1.69 -14.30 -7.51
N ASN A 30 -0.39 -14.55 -7.57
CA ASN A 30 0.36 -14.57 -8.84
C ASN A 30 -0.26 -15.52 -9.87
N GLU A 31 -0.69 -16.71 -9.44
CA GLU A 31 -1.27 -17.74 -10.30
C GLU A 31 -2.59 -17.31 -10.91
N GLU A 32 -3.43 -16.64 -10.12
CA GLU A 32 -4.71 -16.08 -10.59
C GLU A 32 -4.48 -14.97 -11.61
N VAL A 33 -3.55 -14.03 -11.34
CA VAL A 33 -3.23 -12.94 -12.28
C VAL A 33 -2.62 -13.48 -13.56
N LEU A 34 -1.70 -14.44 -13.50
CA LEU A 34 -1.17 -15.13 -14.68
C LEU A 34 -2.27 -15.81 -15.51
N THR A 35 -3.27 -16.39 -14.83
CA THR A 35 -4.40 -17.03 -15.51
C THR A 35 -5.30 -16.01 -16.21
N LEU A 36 -5.47 -14.83 -15.61
CA LEU A 36 -6.20 -13.71 -16.22
C LEU A 36 -5.46 -13.14 -17.43
N CYS A 37 -4.13 -12.95 -17.33
CA CYS A 37 -3.30 -12.48 -18.45
C CYS A 37 -3.36 -13.42 -19.67
N LYS A 38 -3.36 -14.75 -19.44
CA LYS A 38 -3.49 -15.72 -20.56
C LYS A 38 -4.80 -15.60 -21.35
N LYS A 39 -5.80 -14.94 -20.80
CA LYS A 39 -7.10 -14.68 -21.44
C LYS A 39 -7.19 -13.29 -22.05
N ASN A 40 -6.19 -12.46 -21.83
CA ASN A 40 -6.14 -11.08 -22.30
C ASN A 40 -4.70 -10.74 -22.67
N ASP A 41 -4.44 -10.60 -23.97
CA ASP A 41 -3.09 -10.38 -24.51
C ASP A 41 -2.69 -8.89 -24.60
N GLU A 42 -3.50 -7.97 -24.03
CA GLU A 42 -3.28 -6.53 -24.17
C GLU A 42 -2.23 -5.98 -23.18
N ILE A 43 -2.04 -6.65 -22.02
CA ILE A 43 -1.10 -6.21 -20.98
C ILE A 43 -0.20 -7.36 -20.58
N GLU A 44 1.10 -7.09 -20.54
CA GLU A 44 2.09 -8.04 -20.06
C GLU A 44 1.97 -8.26 -18.52
N PHE A 45 2.16 -9.50 -18.09
CA PHE A 45 2.12 -9.84 -16.67
C PHE A 45 3.10 -9.00 -15.82
N SER A 46 4.31 -8.75 -16.33
CA SER A 46 5.33 -7.94 -15.69
C SER A 46 4.87 -6.50 -15.41
N GLU A 47 4.03 -5.95 -16.28
CA GLU A 47 3.45 -4.62 -16.08
C GLU A 47 2.42 -4.63 -14.94
N LEU A 48 1.49 -5.59 -14.92
CA LEU A 48 0.55 -5.77 -13.81
C LEU A 48 1.27 -6.02 -12.47
N GLU A 49 2.35 -6.81 -12.50
CA GLU A 49 3.18 -7.06 -11.33
C GLU A 49 3.79 -5.77 -10.79
N SER A 50 4.40 -4.96 -11.64
CA SER A 50 5.01 -3.68 -11.26
C SER A 50 3.99 -2.70 -10.68
N TRP A 51 2.76 -2.68 -11.20
CA TRP A 51 1.76 -1.71 -10.80
C TRP A 51 0.95 -2.10 -9.57
N TYR A 52 0.56 -3.36 -9.43
CA TYR A 52 -0.50 -3.76 -8.49
C TYR A 52 -0.12 -4.85 -7.50
N ASN A 53 1.08 -5.43 -7.62
CA ASN A 53 1.60 -6.41 -6.66
C ASN A 53 2.22 -5.69 -5.45
N GLY A 54 2.25 -6.37 -4.30
CA GLY A 54 3.01 -5.89 -3.15
C GLY A 54 2.30 -5.94 -1.82
N TYR A 55 1.03 -6.31 -1.78
CA TYR A 55 0.36 -6.60 -0.51
C TYR A 55 0.94 -7.88 0.07
N LEU A 56 1.61 -7.78 1.21
CA LEU A 56 2.23 -8.93 1.85
C LEU A 56 1.28 -9.55 2.88
N THR A 57 1.05 -10.84 2.75
CA THR A 57 0.40 -11.62 3.80
C THR A 57 1.35 -11.82 4.99
N ASN A 58 0.83 -12.26 6.13
CA ASN A 58 1.64 -12.64 7.29
C ASN A 58 2.66 -13.76 7.00
N LYS A 59 2.49 -14.50 5.91
CA LYS A 59 3.42 -15.54 5.43
C LYS A 59 4.40 -15.03 4.38
N GLY A 60 4.41 -13.72 4.10
CA GLY A 60 5.27 -13.11 3.08
C GLY A 60 4.84 -13.36 1.63
N LYS A 61 3.64 -13.92 1.39
CA LYS A 61 3.11 -14.02 0.04
C LYS A 61 2.68 -12.65 -0.46
N LYS A 62 2.98 -12.38 -1.72
CA LYS A 62 2.55 -11.15 -2.40
C LYS A 62 1.18 -11.35 -3.04
N LEU A 63 0.31 -10.38 -2.81
CA LEU A 63 -1.02 -10.31 -3.41
C LEU A 63 -1.15 -9.05 -4.26
N TYR A 64 -2.08 -9.10 -5.21
CA TYR A 64 -2.44 -7.99 -6.09
C TYR A 64 -3.79 -7.40 -5.67
N ASN A 65 -3.96 -6.11 -5.93
CA ASN A 65 -5.28 -5.47 -5.81
C ASN A 65 -6.21 -5.99 -6.91
N PRO A 66 -7.30 -6.72 -6.57
CA PRO A 66 -8.16 -7.33 -7.58
C PRO A 66 -8.86 -6.30 -8.47
N ARG A 67 -9.30 -5.17 -7.89
CA ARG A 67 -9.98 -4.10 -8.62
C ARG A 67 -9.07 -3.51 -9.68
N SER A 68 -7.83 -3.16 -9.31
CA SER A 68 -6.87 -2.53 -10.22
C SER A 68 -6.45 -3.48 -11.33
N VAL A 69 -6.18 -4.75 -11.03
CA VAL A 69 -5.88 -5.79 -12.03
C VAL A 69 -7.02 -5.93 -13.05
N ILE A 70 -8.27 -6.09 -12.57
CA ILE A 70 -9.42 -6.27 -13.47
C ILE A 70 -9.64 -5.01 -14.33
N LYS A 71 -9.51 -3.82 -13.76
CA LYS A 71 -9.66 -2.56 -14.49
C LYS A 71 -8.57 -2.39 -15.55
N ALA A 72 -7.33 -2.69 -15.24
CA ALA A 72 -6.24 -2.65 -16.20
C ALA A 72 -6.51 -3.58 -17.38
N LEU A 73 -6.85 -4.85 -17.10
CA LEU A 73 -7.17 -5.83 -18.14
C LEU A 73 -8.39 -5.45 -18.99
N GLN A 74 -9.40 -4.76 -18.40
CA GLN A 74 -10.56 -4.26 -19.15
C GLN A 74 -10.23 -3.08 -20.06
N ASN A 75 -9.32 -2.22 -19.63
CA ASN A 75 -8.99 -0.98 -20.32
C ASN A 75 -7.79 -1.12 -21.27
N GLY A 76 -6.98 -2.19 -21.15
CA GLY A 76 -5.79 -2.41 -21.95
C GLY A 76 -4.57 -1.60 -21.52
N TYR A 77 -4.56 -0.97 -20.34
CA TYR A 77 -3.43 -0.22 -19.80
C TYR A 77 -3.44 -0.13 -18.27
N CYS A 78 -2.27 0.16 -17.65
CA CYS A 78 -2.11 0.30 -16.23
C CYS A 78 -2.13 1.78 -15.80
N GLU A 79 -2.96 2.09 -14.81
CA GLU A 79 -3.05 3.40 -14.15
C GLU A 79 -3.51 3.25 -12.69
N SER A 80 -3.68 4.37 -11.96
CA SER A 80 -4.23 4.37 -10.61
C SER A 80 -5.75 4.19 -10.65
N TYR A 81 -6.22 2.96 -10.50
CA TYR A 81 -7.66 2.65 -10.50
C TYR A 81 -8.30 2.63 -9.11
N TRP A 82 -7.53 2.21 -8.12
CA TRP A 82 -8.06 2.03 -6.77
C TRP A 82 -8.14 3.35 -6.00
N THR A 83 -7.16 4.20 -6.17
CA THR A 83 -7.04 5.47 -5.46
C THR A 83 -8.11 6.50 -5.85
N ASN A 84 -8.75 6.32 -6.99
CA ASN A 84 -9.91 7.13 -7.41
C ASN A 84 -11.19 6.89 -6.57
N THR A 85 -11.11 6.16 -5.45
CA THR A 85 -12.28 5.78 -4.62
C THR A 85 -12.50 6.66 -3.38
N GLY A 86 -11.74 7.75 -3.21
CA GLY A 86 -11.85 8.67 -2.06
C GLY A 86 -11.07 8.23 -0.80
N ALA A 87 -10.53 7.01 -0.78
CA ALA A 87 -9.75 6.52 0.37
C ALA A 87 -8.44 7.33 0.59
N MET A 88 -7.91 7.97 -0.46
CA MET A 88 -6.74 8.84 -0.33
C MET A 88 -7.01 10.13 0.46
N ASP A 89 -8.25 10.57 0.54
CA ASP A 89 -8.59 11.76 1.32
C ASP A 89 -8.28 11.55 2.81
N GLU A 90 -8.50 10.33 3.34
CA GLU A 90 -8.14 9.97 4.72
C GLU A 90 -6.62 9.96 4.91
N VAL A 91 -5.85 9.43 3.96
CA VAL A 91 -4.38 9.45 4.03
C VAL A 91 -3.85 10.87 3.94
N ALA A 92 -4.41 11.70 3.07
CA ALA A 92 -4.05 13.11 2.96
C ALA A 92 -4.34 13.85 4.28
N GLU A 93 -5.43 13.52 4.97
CA GLU A 93 -5.71 14.04 6.31
C GLU A 93 -4.66 13.59 7.33
N TYR A 94 -4.29 12.30 7.35
CA TYR A 94 -3.25 11.80 8.25
C TYR A 94 -1.89 12.46 7.99
N LEU A 95 -1.53 12.70 6.73
CA LEU A 95 -0.31 13.43 6.38
C LEU A 95 -0.38 14.92 6.77
N LYS A 96 -1.57 15.54 6.69
CA LYS A 96 -1.80 16.96 6.97
C LYS A 96 -1.82 17.28 8.47
N TYR A 97 -2.49 16.44 9.26
CA TYR A 97 -2.63 16.64 10.71
C TYR A 97 -1.46 16.09 11.49
N ASN A 98 -0.58 15.43 10.81
CA ASN A 98 0.45 14.77 11.53
C ASN A 98 1.72 15.57 11.64
N THR A 99 2.06 15.59 12.85
CA THR A 99 3.41 15.68 13.36
C THR A 99 4.44 15.21 12.34
N LEU A 100 5.51 15.95 12.24
CA LEU A 100 6.68 15.77 11.38
C LEU A 100 7.14 14.31 11.18
N GLU A 101 6.89 13.44 12.17
CA GLU A 101 7.38 12.06 12.17
C GLU A 101 6.76 11.13 11.11
N ILE A 102 5.44 11.17 10.83
CA ILE A 102 4.85 10.30 9.79
C ILE A 102 5.27 10.76 8.39
N ARG A 103 5.38 12.05 8.20
CA ARG A 103 5.80 12.63 6.93
C ARG A 103 7.22 12.23 6.57
N GLU A 104 8.12 12.24 7.53
CA GLU A 104 9.51 11.80 7.34
C GLU A 104 9.56 10.32 6.94
N ASP A 105 8.84 9.45 7.62
CA ASP A 105 8.77 8.04 7.28
C ASP A 105 8.17 7.80 5.87
N VAL A 106 7.14 8.58 5.50
CA VAL A 106 6.56 8.50 4.15
C VAL A 106 7.57 8.95 3.09
N ILE A 107 8.35 9.99 3.34
CA ILE A 107 9.42 10.43 2.44
C ILE A 107 10.49 9.32 2.28
N GLU A 108 10.89 8.66 3.36
CA GLU A 108 11.79 7.51 3.30
C GLU A 108 11.20 6.39 2.45
N MET A 109 9.93 6.02 2.67
CA MET A 109 9.26 4.99 1.89
C MET A 109 9.10 5.37 0.41
N VAL A 110 8.84 6.65 0.08
CA VAL A 110 8.80 7.15 -1.30
C VAL A 110 10.18 7.08 -1.96
N SER A 111 11.27 7.25 -1.21
CA SER A 111 12.63 7.05 -1.72
C SER A 111 13.01 5.58 -1.92
N GLY A 112 12.13 4.64 -1.55
CA GLY A 112 12.30 3.20 -1.72
C GLY A 112 12.88 2.48 -0.51
N GLU A 113 13.04 3.18 0.61
CA GLU A 113 13.50 2.60 1.87
C GLU A 113 12.33 1.93 2.62
N GLU A 114 12.66 1.01 3.51
CA GLU A 114 11.71 0.37 4.43
C GLU A 114 11.88 1.00 5.82
N VAL A 115 10.77 1.32 6.48
CA VAL A 115 10.77 1.94 7.80
C VAL A 115 10.49 0.89 8.87
N ASP A 116 11.39 0.77 9.87
CA ASP A 116 11.22 -0.10 11.02
C ASP A 116 10.27 0.55 12.03
N ILE A 117 9.10 -0.08 12.25
CA ILE A 117 8.08 0.48 13.13
C ILE A 117 7.20 -0.60 13.76
N PHE A 118 6.69 -0.29 14.96
CA PHE A 118 5.64 -1.06 15.60
C PHE A 118 4.26 -0.60 15.12
N ILE A 119 3.35 -1.55 14.93
CA ILE A 119 1.95 -1.31 14.57
C ILE A 119 1.01 -1.80 15.68
N ASP A 120 -0.20 -1.24 15.74
CA ASP A 120 -1.26 -1.77 16.59
C ASP A 120 -2.10 -2.81 15.82
N GLU A 121 -1.79 -4.10 16.02
CA GLU A 121 -2.49 -5.21 15.35
C GLU A 121 -3.96 -5.35 15.78
N GLU A 122 -4.35 -4.77 16.92
CA GLU A 122 -5.73 -4.79 17.43
C GLU A 122 -6.56 -3.60 16.92
N PHE A 123 -5.94 -2.65 16.23
CA PHE A 123 -6.65 -1.50 15.67
C PHE A 123 -7.68 -1.94 14.62
N ARG A 124 -8.83 -1.27 14.61
CA ARG A 124 -9.92 -1.51 13.65
C ARG A 124 -10.25 -0.22 12.94
N ALA A 125 -9.87 -0.13 11.67
CA ALA A 125 -10.21 1.01 10.82
C ALA A 125 -11.74 1.16 10.69
N GLY A 126 -12.22 2.39 10.74
CA GLY A 126 -13.64 2.71 10.65
C GLY A 126 -14.46 2.58 11.95
N GLN A 127 -13.90 2.03 13.03
CA GLN A 127 -14.54 2.03 14.35
C GLN A 127 -14.26 3.30 15.15
N ARG A 128 -13.09 3.87 15.01
CA ARG A 128 -12.66 5.13 15.60
C ARG A 128 -11.53 5.75 14.79
N GLU A 129 -11.34 7.03 14.97
CA GLU A 129 -10.17 7.74 14.41
C GLU A 129 -8.88 7.27 15.11
N PRO A 130 -7.78 7.07 14.36
CA PRO A 130 -6.47 6.77 14.92
C PRO A 130 -5.93 7.97 15.70
N ARG A 131 -5.23 7.70 16.82
CA ARG A 131 -4.72 8.72 17.73
C ARG A 131 -3.21 8.67 17.95
N THR A 132 -2.58 7.56 17.61
CA THR A 132 -1.14 7.37 17.69
C THR A 132 -0.55 7.06 16.33
N LYS A 133 0.76 7.18 16.22
CA LYS A 133 1.52 6.86 15.01
C LYS A 133 1.29 5.40 14.58
N GLU A 134 1.31 4.48 15.53
CA GLU A 134 1.10 3.05 15.33
C GLU A 134 -0.32 2.77 14.79
N GLU A 135 -1.34 3.44 15.36
CA GLU A 135 -2.73 3.31 14.91
C GLU A 135 -2.93 3.87 13.50
N ILE A 136 -2.26 4.96 13.15
CA ILE A 136 -2.30 5.53 11.78
C ILE A 136 -1.70 4.55 10.78
N TYR A 137 -0.55 3.96 11.09
CA TYR A 137 0.04 2.96 10.21
C TYR A 137 -0.82 1.70 10.10
N SER A 138 -1.40 1.24 11.22
CA SER A 138 -2.36 0.13 11.20
C SER A 138 -3.55 0.44 10.29
N ALA A 139 -4.11 1.66 10.36
CA ALA A 139 -5.16 2.11 9.46
C ALA A 139 -4.70 2.10 7.99
N MET A 140 -3.52 2.64 7.70
CA MET A 140 -2.97 2.67 6.34
C MET A 140 -2.73 1.26 5.77
N ILE A 141 -2.31 0.29 6.60
CA ILE A 141 -2.14 -1.10 6.17
C ILE A 141 -3.51 -1.74 5.90
N ILE A 142 -4.48 -1.59 6.81
CA ILE A 142 -5.84 -2.14 6.65
C ILE A 142 -6.52 -1.57 5.41
N LEU A 143 -6.33 -0.28 5.14
CA LEU A 143 -6.83 0.39 3.95
C LEU A 143 -6.02 0.06 2.67
N GLY A 144 -4.92 -0.66 2.78
CA GLY A 144 -4.12 -1.13 1.65
C GLY A 144 -3.15 -0.10 1.06
N PHE A 145 -2.79 0.96 1.78
CA PHE A 145 -1.78 1.93 1.35
C PHE A 145 -0.36 1.47 1.62
N LEU A 146 -0.16 0.83 2.76
CA LEU A 146 1.12 0.31 3.19
C LEU A 146 1.12 -1.21 3.29
N SER A 147 2.27 -1.81 3.14
CA SER A 147 2.53 -3.21 3.38
C SER A 147 3.47 -3.36 4.57
N TYR A 148 3.16 -4.30 5.45
CA TYR A 148 3.93 -4.57 6.66
C TYR A 148 4.37 -6.03 6.68
N HIS A 149 5.65 -6.26 6.94
CA HIS A 149 6.20 -7.60 7.08
C HIS A 149 7.50 -7.56 7.90
N ASP A 150 7.63 -8.46 8.85
CA ASP A 150 8.82 -8.62 9.71
C ASP A 150 9.27 -7.34 10.43
N GLY A 151 8.33 -6.46 10.81
CA GLY A 151 8.63 -5.20 11.50
C GLY A 151 8.83 -4.00 10.58
N TYR A 152 8.80 -4.19 9.27
CA TYR A 152 9.06 -3.15 8.29
C TYR A 152 7.82 -2.73 7.52
N LEU A 153 7.65 -1.41 7.40
CA LEU A 153 6.67 -0.77 6.54
C LEU A 153 7.29 -0.36 5.20
N ARG A 154 6.47 -0.45 4.15
CA ARG A 154 6.80 0.08 2.83
C ARG A 154 5.53 0.47 2.08
N ILE A 155 5.66 1.32 1.08
CA ILE A 155 4.58 1.60 0.13
C ILE A 155 4.32 0.34 -0.69
N THR A 156 3.04 -0.03 -0.81
CA THR A 156 2.63 -1.34 -1.32
C THR A 156 3.07 -1.60 -2.75
N ASN A 157 2.84 -0.62 -3.66
CA ASN A 157 3.08 -0.79 -5.10
C ASN A 157 3.17 0.55 -5.83
N ARG A 158 3.41 0.49 -7.16
CA ARG A 158 3.56 1.68 -7.99
C ARG A 158 2.28 2.53 -8.08
N GLU A 159 1.11 1.92 -8.03
CA GLU A 159 -0.17 2.64 -8.01
C GLU A 159 -0.24 3.57 -6.81
N ILE A 160 0.05 3.03 -5.63
CA ILE A 160 0.01 3.76 -4.35
C ILE A 160 1.18 4.76 -4.25
N MET A 161 2.37 4.38 -4.73
CA MET A 161 3.54 5.25 -4.75
C MET A 161 3.25 6.59 -5.44
N LYS A 162 2.59 6.55 -6.61
CA LYS A 162 2.22 7.77 -7.34
C LYS A 162 1.28 8.69 -6.57
N GLU A 163 0.39 8.13 -5.77
CA GLU A 163 -0.54 8.93 -4.96
C GLU A 163 0.18 9.58 -3.77
N PHE A 164 1.11 8.88 -3.12
CA PHE A 164 1.95 9.48 -2.08
C PHE A 164 2.83 10.60 -2.65
N GLU A 165 3.47 10.37 -3.81
CA GLU A 165 4.24 11.40 -4.50
C GLU A 165 3.40 12.65 -4.83
N LYS A 166 2.14 12.45 -5.25
CA LYS A 166 1.21 13.52 -5.52
C LYS A 166 0.81 14.27 -4.26
N ALA A 167 0.41 13.55 -3.21
CA ALA A 167 0.02 14.14 -1.93
C ALA A 167 1.15 14.99 -1.31
N LEU A 168 2.38 14.53 -1.42
CA LEU A 168 3.54 15.27 -0.95
C LEU A 168 3.83 16.53 -1.79
N LYS A 169 3.59 16.51 -3.11
CA LYS A 169 3.81 17.66 -4.01
C LYS A 169 2.78 18.78 -3.83
N ASP A 170 1.54 18.43 -3.53
CA ASP A 170 0.46 19.41 -3.37
C ASP A 170 0.67 20.34 -2.15
N GLU A 171 1.61 20.03 -1.26
CA GLU A 171 1.93 20.82 -0.07
C GLU A 171 3.12 21.80 -0.21
N ASN A 172 3.62 22.05 -1.42
CA ASN A 172 4.69 23.04 -1.68
C ASN A 172 6.00 22.78 -0.90
N ASP A 173 6.48 21.57 -0.85
CA ASP A 173 7.69 21.23 -0.08
C ASP A 173 8.92 21.00 -0.95
N ASP A 174 9.91 21.90 -0.83
CA ASP A 174 11.23 21.78 -1.50
C ASP A 174 11.99 20.51 -1.08
N VAL A 175 11.66 19.91 0.07
CA VAL A 175 12.32 18.70 0.61
C VAL A 175 12.04 17.47 -0.25
N LEU A 176 10.83 17.35 -0.79
CA LEU A 176 10.48 16.23 -1.66
C LEU A 176 11.20 16.28 -3.02
N ALA A 177 11.35 17.49 -3.58
CA ALA A 177 12.09 17.68 -4.82
C ALA A 177 13.56 17.22 -4.66
N VAL A 178 14.14 17.42 -3.47
CA VAL A 178 15.50 16.96 -3.13
C VAL A 178 15.55 15.44 -2.99
N ALA A 179 14.58 14.79 -2.30
CA ALA A 179 14.56 13.34 -2.10
C ALA A 179 14.40 12.59 -3.44
N ILE A 180 13.47 13.02 -4.30
CA ILE A 180 13.28 12.44 -5.65
C ILE A 180 14.53 12.64 -6.53
N CYS A 181 15.20 13.79 -6.42
CA CYS A 181 16.46 14.03 -7.13
C CYS A 181 17.62 13.18 -6.62
N TYR A 182 17.64 12.83 -5.33
CA TYR A 182 18.66 11.92 -4.78
C TYR A 182 18.48 10.49 -5.28
N ASP A 183 17.25 9.98 -5.32
CA ASP A 183 16.97 8.62 -5.81
C ASP A 183 17.27 8.46 -7.31
N SER A 184 16.94 9.44 -8.14
CA SER A 184 17.29 9.39 -9.56
C SER A 184 18.80 9.36 -9.78
N LYS A 185 19.61 10.10 -9.00
CA LYS A 185 21.06 10.07 -9.05
C LYS A 185 21.68 8.77 -8.51
N LEU A 186 21.08 8.17 -7.48
CA LEU A 186 21.52 6.88 -6.94
C LEU A 186 21.22 5.73 -7.90
N LYS A 187 20.08 5.72 -8.58
CA LYS A 187 19.77 4.74 -9.64
C LYS A 187 20.70 4.88 -10.85
N GLU A 188 21.04 6.09 -11.27
CA GLU A 188 22.05 6.30 -12.31
C GLU A 188 23.44 5.83 -11.90
N HIS A 189 23.81 5.95 -10.61
CA HIS A 189 25.10 5.45 -10.11
C HIS A 189 25.15 3.93 -10.01
N LYS A 190 24.07 3.27 -9.54
CA LYS A 190 23.99 1.79 -9.53
C LYS A 190 24.07 1.21 -10.94
N CYS A 191 23.35 1.75 -11.92
CA CYS A 191 23.45 1.32 -13.32
C CYS A 191 24.86 1.49 -13.92
N LYS A 192 25.66 2.45 -13.46
CA LYS A 192 27.04 2.62 -13.95
C LYS A 192 28.03 1.65 -13.31
N ILE A 193 27.76 1.15 -12.10
CA ILE A 193 28.61 0.18 -11.38
C ILE A 193 28.37 -1.25 -11.88
N GLU A 194 27.16 -1.59 -12.29
CA GLU A 194 26.82 -2.93 -12.84
C GLU A 194 27.30 -3.13 -14.29
N ASN A 195 27.79 -2.10 -14.96
CA ASN A 195 28.29 -2.14 -16.33
C ASN A 195 29.84 -1.97 -16.44
N ILE A 196 30.59 -2.17 -15.35
CA ILE A 196 32.05 -2.27 -15.30
C ILE A 196 32.45 -3.70 -14.92
#